data_beab70071d1b23658d5de9525251b248
#
_entry.id   beab70071d1b23658d5de9525251b248
#
_cell.length_a   1.000
_cell.length_b   1.000
_cell.length_c   1.000
_cell.angle_alpha   90.00
_cell.angle_beta   90.00
_cell.angle_gamma   90.00
#
_symmetry.space_group_name_H-M   'P 1'
#
loop_
_entity.id
_entity.type
_entity.pdbx_description
1 polymer ?
#
loop_
_entity_poly.entity_id
_entity_poly.type
_entity_poly.pdbx_seq_one_letter_code
_entity_poly.pdbx_strand_id
1 'polypeptide(L)'
;MKKILTIFIPIFCLIHLSKLSYSSNDPFGDTFSICAVDLSTGEVGSAGASCIAGSIILSDVHPGRGVIHTQAYYLSQNQQYARQLMNQGLSPQQIVDSVVLHDAQNNPTIRQYGVVDNVNGGRFASYTGVNCTDWKGHLNGLIYSIQGNILLGPQILDSMKARFLNTTGTLADKLMSALQGAKVIGADTRCTSRLTSSISAFLRVAKPNDPQNGPYYLDLNVNNTPAGHDPIDSLQILYNNWLATGTINYSGIIPQKYSLYQNYPNPFNPVTTIKFDISELSRVNLVVYNILGSEIVVILNGEWFHPGAYSVNFDASNLSSGVYIYKLISDNFKDAKKMAVIK
;
A
#
# COMPACT_ATOMS: atom_id res chain seq x y z
N MET A 1 17.37 -81.48 -6.36
CA MET A 1 16.57 -80.33 -6.85
C MET A 1 16.48 -79.29 -5.79
N LYS A 2 17.33 -78.21 -5.84
CA LYS A 2 17.32 -77.15 -4.92
C LYS A 2 16.43 -75.98 -5.46
N LYS A 3 15.36 -75.64 -4.76
CA LYS A 3 14.51 -74.52 -5.10
C LYS A 3 15.17 -73.21 -4.57
N ILE A 4 15.49 -72.33 -5.52
CA ILE A 4 15.98 -70.98 -5.19
C ILE A 4 14.74 -70.09 -4.94
N LEU A 5 14.65 -69.54 -3.73
CA LEU A 5 13.60 -68.60 -3.34
C LEU A 5 14.11 -67.16 -3.59
N THR A 6 13.57 -66.53 -4.64
CA THR A 6 13.90 -65.14 -4.96
C THR A 6 13.03 -64.22 -4.12
N ILE A 7 13.66 -63.51 -3.18
CA ILE A 7 13.01 -62.49 -2.35
C ILE A 7 13.05 -61.14 -3.10
N PHE A 8 11.90 -60.67 -3.52
CA PHE A 8 11.73 -59.28 -4.02
C PHE A 8 11.65 -58.31 -2.83
N ILE A 9 12.62 -57.42 -2.69
CA ILE A 9 12.58 -56.28 -1.76
C ILE A 9 12.07 -55.08 -2.53
N PRO A 10 10.92 -54.48 -2.19
CA PRO A 10 10.51 -53.22 -2.82
C PRO A 10 11.36 -52.07 -2.28
N ILE A 11 12.10 -51.42 -3.18
CA ILE A 11 12.78 -50.17 -2.86
C ILE A 11 11.71 -49.08 -2.68
N PHE A 12 11.44 -48.74 -1.42
CA PHE A 12 10.67 -47.54 -1.09
C PHE A 12 11.54 -46.30 -1.33
N CYS A 13 11.29 -45.64 -2.48
CA CYS A 13 11.88 -44.33 -2.75
C CYS A 13 11.24 -43.31 -1.79
N LEU A 14 11.91 -43.02 -0.66
CA LEU A 14 11.58 -41.93 0.24
C LEU A 14 11.87 -40.60 -0.48
N ILE A 15 10.82 -40.03 -1.08
CA ILE A 15 10.84 -38.65 -1.53
C ILE A 15 10.90 -37.81 -0.25
N HIS A 16 12.09 -37.32 0.08
CA HIS A 16 12.25 -36.27 1.06
C HIS A 16 11.65 -34.99 0.49
N LEU A 17 10.37 -34.73 0.81
CA LEU A 17 9.82 -33.40 0.77
C LEU A 17 10.58 -32.59 1.84
N SER A 18 11.62 -31.89 1.41
CA SER A 18 12.18 -30.81 2.21
C SER A 18 11.06 -29.77 2.41
N LYS A 19 10.42 -29.85 3.58
CA LYS A 19 9.67 -28.71 4.10
C LYS A 19 10.69 -27.57 4.16
N LEU A 20 10.56 -26.60 3.25
CA LEU A 20 11.14 -25.29 3.45
C LEU A 20 10.56 -24.79 4.78
N SER A 21 11.28 -25.01 5.85
CA SER A 21 11.06 -24.36 7.11
C SER A 21 11.41 -22.88 6.84
N TYR A 22 10.39 -22.07 6.57
CA TYR A 22 10.51 -20.62 6.66
C TYR A 22 10.94 -20.35 8.10
N SER A 23 12.19 -19.92 8.27
CA SER A 23 12.73 -19.54 9.57
C SER A 23 11.88 -18.39 10.09
N SER A 24 11.09 -18.62 11.12
CA SER A 24 10.18 -17.67 11.74
C SER A 24 10.87 -16.63 12.64
N ASN A 25 12.12 -16.29 12.34
CA ASN A 25 12.91 -15.35 13.12
C ASN A 25 13.13 -13.98 12.48
N ASP A 26 12.46 -13.68 11.36
CA ASP A 26 12.35 -12.28 10.92
C ASP A 26 11.23 -11.62 11.72
N PRO A 27 11.50 -10.54 12.48
CA PRO A 27 10.48 -9.81 13.21
C PRO A 27 9.57 -9.10 12.21
N PHE A 28 8.46 -9.75 11.85
CA PHE A 28 7.45 -9.18 10.98
C PHE A 28 6.79 -7.97 11.65
N GLY A 29 6.93 -6.78 11.06
CA GLY A 29 5.97 -5.71 11.27
C GLY A 29 6.40 -4.53 12.11
N ASP A 30 7.58 -3.99 11.91
CA ASP A 30 8.02 -2.76 12.54
C ASP A 30 7.81 -1.58 11.57
N THR A 31 7.15 -0.49 12.04
CA THR A 31 6.46 0.40 11.11
C THR A 31 6.13 1.72 11.79
N PHE A 32 5.97 2.78 11.02
CA PHE A 32 5.20 3.96 11.41
C PHE A 32 3.95 4.05 10.54
N SER A 33 2.82 4.32 11.17
CA SER A 33 1.53 4.32 10.49
C SER A 33 0.52 5.26 11.14
N ILE A 34 -0.52 5.63 10.39
CA ILE A 34 -1.64 6.45 10.82
C ILE A 34 -2.96 5.86 10.33
N CYS A 35 -3.92 5.71 11.24
CA CYS A 35 -5.34 5.51 10.96
C CYS A 35 -6.06 6.85 11.14
N ALA A 36 -6.99 7.20 10.25
CA ALA A 36 -7.76 8.42 10.41
C ALA A 36 -9.17 8.31 9.81
N VAL A 37 -10.05 9.20 10.26
CA VAL A 37 -11.40 9.35 9.71
C VAL A 37 -11.69 10.83 9.42
N ASP A 38 -12.50 11.09 8.41
CA ASP A 38 -13.08 12.40 8.15
C ASP A 38 -14.57 12.37 8.49
N LEU A 39 -14.95 13.11 9.54
CA LEU A 39 -16.32 13.14 10.03
C LEU A 39 -17.29 13.89 9.11
N SER A 40 -16.78 14.75 8.25
CA SER A 40 -17.59 15.54 7.32
C SER A 40 -17.99 14.76 6.08
N THR A 41 -17.11 13.89 5.58
CA THR A 41 -17.34 13.08 4.38
C THR A 41 -17.69 11.63 4.71
N GLY A 42 -17.41 11.18 5.94
CA GLY A 42 -17.52 9.77 6.35
C GLY A 42 -16.41 8.90 5.79
N GLU A 43 -15.39 9.49 5.14
CA GLU A 43 -14.22 8.77 4.65
C GLU A 43 -13.40 8.22 5.80
N VAL A 44 -12.78 7.07 5.58
CA VAL A 44 -11.86 6.41 6.50
C VAL A 44 -10.56 6.12 5.78
N GLY A 45 -9.43 6.34 6.43
CA GLY A 45 -8.15 6.27 5.75
C GLY A 45 -7.01 5.71 6.57
N SER A 46 -6.01 5.22 5.89
CA SER A 46 -4.89 4.45 6.40
C SER A 46 -3.63 4.77 5.60
N ALA A 47 -2.55 5.07 6.28
CA ALA A 47 -1.25 5.23 5.64
C ALA A 47 -0.14 4.69 6.55
N GLY A 48 0.95 4.19 5.94
CA GLY A 48 2.08 3.67 6.69
C GLY A 48 3.26 3.33 5.81
N ALA A 49 4.40 3.09 6.46
CA ALA A 49 5.62 2.69 5.81
C ALA A 49 6.50 1.84 6.75
N SER A 50 7.33 0.97 6.20
CA SER A 50 8.13 0.02 6.96
C SER A 50 9.44 -0.34 6.25
N CYS A 51 10.44 -0.77 7.01
CA CYS A 51 11.65 -1.39 6.48
C CYS A 51 11.50 -2.91 6.22
N ILE A 52 10.27 -3.35 5.99
CA ILE A 52 9.95 -4.66 5.38
C ILE A 52 9.12 -4.44 4.13
N ALA A 53 9.14 -5.39 3.19
CA ALA A 53 8.29 -5.35 2.02
C ALA A 53 6.82 -5.61 2.41
N GLY A 54 5.88 -4.96 1.71
CA GLY A 54 4.46 -5.25 1.85
C GLY A 54 3.82 -4.73 3.12
N SER A 55 4.23 -3.59 3.66
CA SER A 55 3.66 -2.99 4.88
C SER A 55 2.15 -2.78 4.85
N ILE A 56 1.53 -2.78 3.68
CA ILE A 56 0.06 -2.64 3.54
C ILE A 56 -0.75 -3.71 4.29
N ILE A 57 -0.15 -4.87 4.61
CA ILE A 57 -0.82 -5.97 5.33
C ILE A 57 -1.31 -5.56 6.72
N LEU A 58 -0.68 -4.57 7.34
CA LEU A 58 -1.08 -4.11 8.68
C LEU A 58 -2.38 -3.30 8.69
N SER A 59 -2.81 -2.82 7.51
CA SER A 59 -3.95 -1.94 7.33
C SER A 59 -5.23 -2.72 7.06
N ASP A 60 -6.22 -2.54 7.91
CA ASP A 60 -7.57 -3.07 7.75
C ASP A 60 -8.59 -1.92 7.72
N VAL A 61 -9.12 -1.64 6.52
CA VAL A 61 -10.03 -0.52 6.28
C VAL A 61 -11.46 -1.01 6.25
N HIS A 62 -12.34 -0.36 7.00
CA HIS A 62 -13.76 -0.64 7.09
C HIS A 62 -14.56 0.56 6.55
N PRO A 63 -14.94 0.57 5.26
CA PRO A 63 -15.68 1.66 4.63
C PRO A 63 -16.92 2.07 5.44
N GLY A 64 -17.09 3.37 5.64
CA GLY A 64 -18.20 3.94 6.41
C GLY A 64 -18.15 3.67 7.92
N ARG A 65 -17.08 3.06 8.44
CA ARG A 65 -16.94 2.71 9.85
C ARG A 65 -15.64 3.18 10.48
N GLY A 66 -14.50 2.73 10.01
CA GLY A 66 -13.22 3.02 10.66
C GLY A 66 -12.03 2.27 10.08
N VAL A 67 -10.93 2.29 10.81
CA VAL A 67 -9.66 1.64 10.41
C VAL A 67 -9.01 0.97 11.62
N ILE A 68 -8.42 -0.20 11.37
CA ILE A 68 -7.62 -0.94 12.32
C ILE A 68 -6.20 -1.08 11.75
N HIS A 69 -5.19 -0.75 12.54
CA HIS A 69 -3.81 -1.13 12.30
C HIS A 69 -3.33 -2.16 13.30
N THR A 70 -2.69 -3.21 12.80
CA THR A 70 -2.05 -4.26 13.61
C THR A 70 -0.60 -4.35 13.18
N GLN A 71 0.34 -4.02 14.05
CA GLN A 71 1.77 -3.99 13.76
C GLN A 71 2.61 -4.40 14.96
N ALA A 72 3.92 -4.36 14.87
CA ALA A 72 4.87 -4.94 15.79
C ALA A 72 4.61 -6.44 15.99
N TYR A 73 5.41 -7.28 15.35
CA TYR A 73 5.15 -8.73 15.26
C TYR A 73 3.73 -9.03 14.76
N TYR A 74 3.42 -8.52 13.55
CA TYR A 74 2.11 -8.69 12.89
C TYR A 74 1.61 -10.14 12.99
N LEU A 75 0.32 -10.28 13.34
CA LEU A 75 -0.35 -11.57 13.41
C LEU A 75 -1.74 -11.48 12.77
N SER A 76 -1.94 -12.20 11.68
CA SER A 76 -3.18 -12.16 10.91
C SER A 76 -4.42 -12.58 11.72
N GLN A 77 -4.26 -13.50 12.66
CA GLN A 77 -5.35 -13.93 13.55
C GLN A 77 -5.85 -12.79 14.44
N ASN A 78 -4.96 -11.98 15.00
CA ASN A 78 -5.33 -10.81 15.79
C ASN A 78 -6.03 -9.75 14.94
N GLN A 79 -5.56 -9.52 13.71
CA GLN A 79 -6.21 -8.59 12.79
C GLN A 79 -7.61 -9.07 12.40
N GLN A 80 -7.76 -10.37 12.09
CA GLN A 80 -9.07 -10.96 11.76
C GLN A 80 -10.04 -10.88 12.95
N TYR A 81 -9.54 -11.10 14.18
CA TYR A 81 -10.35 -10.96 15.37
C TYR A 81 -10.78 -9.50 15.59
N ALA A 82 -9.86 -8.54 15.46
CA ALA A 82 -10.19 -7.11 15.52
C ALA A 82 -11.25 -6.71 14.47
N ARG A 83 -11.12 -7.23 13.23
CA ARG A 83 -12.09 -7.05 12.15
C ARG A 83 -13.48 -7.55 12.53
N GLN A 84 -13.57 -8.73 13.11
CA GLN A 84 -14.85 -9.29 13.57
C GLN A 84 -15.51 -8.39 14.63
N LEU A 85 -14.73 -7.88 15.60
CA LEU A 85 -15.22 -6.99 16.64
C LEU A 85 -15.68 -5.63 16.07
N MET A 86 -14.95 -5.07 15.10
CA MET A 86 -15.35 -3.85 14.40
C MET A 86 -16.69 -4.06 13.65
N ASN A 87 -16.85 -5.20 12.96
CA ASN A 87 -18.07 -5.56 12.25
C ASN A 87 -19.27 -5.79 13.19
N GLN A 88 -19.01 -6.22 14.42
CA GLN A 88 -20.03 -6.35 15.49
C GLN A 88 -20.39 -4.98 16.11
N GLY A 89 -19.72 -3.91 15.73
CA GLY A 89 -20.02 -2.56 16.20
C GLY A 89 -19.32 -2.15 17.49
N LEU A 90 -18.35 -2.93 17.98
CA LEU A 90 -17.60 -2.58 19.20
C LEU A 90 -16.83 -1.26 19.00
N SER A 91 -16.60 -0.56 20.12
CA SER A 91 -15.80 0.67 20.10
C SER A 91 -14.31 0.35 19.94
N PRO A 92 -13.48 1.31 19.45
CA PRO A 92 -12.04 1.14 19.37
C PRO A 92 -11.40 0.62 20.67
N GLN A 93 -11.81 1.15 21.82
CA GLN A 93 -11.28 0.70 23.10
C GLN A 93 -11.63 -0.77 23.40
N GLN A 94 -12.90 -1.17 23.18
CA GLN A 94 -13.32 -2.56 23.35
C GLN A 94 -12.58 -3.53 22.40
N ILE A 95 -12.31 -3.07 21.17
CA ILE A 95 -11.54 -3.85 20.19
C ILE A 95 -10.12 -4.06 20.70
N VAL A 96 -9.42 -2.97 21.07
CA VAL A 96 -8.04 -3.04 21.54
C VAL A 96 -7.93 -3.90 22.81
N ASP A 97 -8.80 -3.69 23.80
CA ASP A 97 -8.81 -4.47 25.06
C ASP A 97 -9.02 -5.97 24.78
N SER A 98 -9.95 -6.29 23.85
CA SER A 98 -10.23 -7.67 23.48
C SER A 98 -9.07 -8.34 22.76
N VAL A 99 -8.42 -7.66 21.79
CA VAL A 99 -7.27 -8.25 21.05
C VAL A 99 -6.05 -8.42 21.96
N VAL A 100 -5.85 -7.52 22.91
CA VAL A 100 -4.78 -7.64 23.92
C VAL A 100 -5.06 -8.82 24.85
N LEU A 101 -6.30 -8.96 25.33
CA LEU A 101 -6.70 -10.05 26.23
C LEU A 101 -6.65 -11.42 25.54
N HIS A 102 -6.98 -11.50 24.25
CA HIS A 102 -7.09 -12.75 23.49
C HIS A 102 -6.02 -12.83 22.38
N ASP A 103 -4.79 -12.33 22.64
CA ASP A 103 -3.69 -12.47 21.68
C ASP A 103 -3.50 -13.94 21.32
N ALA A 104 -3.53 -14.26 20.02
CA ALA A 104 -3.52 -15.64 19.54
C ALA A 104 -2.23 -16.41 19.86
N GLN A 105 -1.17 -15.72 20.29
CA GLN A 105 0.08 -16.31 20.79
C GLN A 105 0.29 -16.09 22.29
N ASN A 106 -0.72 -15.56 23.02
CA ASN A 106 -0.64 -15.19 24.44
C ASN A 106 0.56 -14.26 24.78
N ASN A 107 0.94 -13.40 23.83
CA ASN A 107 2.04 -12.47 24.02
C ASN A 107 1.70 -11.06 23.49
N PRO A 108 0.74 -10.36 24.09
CA PRO A 108 0.35 -9.02 23.66
C PRO A 108 1.46 -7.99 23.88
N THR A 109 2.44 -8.29 24.76
CA THR A 109 3.50 -7.34 25.13
C THR A 109 4.40 -6.92 23.96
N ILE A 110 4.41 -7.66 22.87
CA ILE A 110 5.17 -7.37 21.64
C ILE A 110 4.32 -6.79 20.52
N ARG A 111 3.00 -6.55 20.76
CA ARG A 111 2.05 -6.05 19.73
C ARG A 111 1.87 -4.55 19.81
N GLN A 112 1.48 -3.97 18.68
CA GLN A 112 1.07 -2.56 18.62
C GLN A 112 -0.20 -2.44 17.78
N TYR A 113 -1.20 -1.73 18.29
CA TYR A 113 -2.50 -1.53 17.68
C TYR A 113 -2.87 -0.06 17.62
N GLY A 114 -3.54 0.34 16.54
CA GLY A 114 -4.21 1.62 16.42
C GLY A 114 -5.58 1.42 15.79
N VAL A 115 -6.63 1.95 16.42
CA VAL A 115 -8.01 1.82 15.94
C VAL A 115 -8.70 3.15 16.02
N VAL A 116 -9.38 3.54 14.95
CA VAL A 116 -10.24 4.72 14.91
C VAL A 116 -11.57 4.38 14.24
N ASP A 117 -12.65 5.03 14.66
CA ASP A 117 -13.92 4.99 13.96
C ASP A 117 -14.61 6.36 13.93
N ASN A 118 -15.62 6.50 13.05
CA ASN A 118 -16.35 7.75 12.84
C ASN A 118 -17.62 7.88 13.70
N VAL A 119 -17.85 6.98 14.64
CA VAL A 119 -19.06 6.93 15.46
C VAL A 119 -19.00 8.00 16.55
N ASN A 120 -20.16 8.66 16.83
CA ASN A 120 -20.34 9.65 17.88
C ASN A 120 -19.33 10.81 17.85
N GLY A 121 -18.92 11.28 16.66
CA GLY A 121 -17.97 12.36 16.52
C GLY A 121 -16.50 11.95 16.55
N GLY A 122 -16.24 10.68 16.30
CA GLY A 122 -14.89 10.08 16.27
C GLY A 122 -14.50 9.42 17.60
N ARG A 123 -13.96 8.22 17.51
CA ARG A 123 -13.42 7.46 18.65
C ARG A 123 -12.11 6.84 18.25
N PHE A 124 -11.25 6.62 19.21
CA PHE A 124 -9.93 6.03 19.01
C PHE A 124 -9.53 5.13 20.17
N ALA A 125 -8.60 4.25 19.91
CA ALA A 125 -7.83 3.53 20.92
C ALA A 125 -6.49 3.10 20.33
N SER A 126 -5.48 2.99 21.19
CA SER A 126 -4.16 2.49 20.82
C SER A 126 -3.56 1.63 21.91
N TYR A 127 -2.70 0.73 21.49
CA TYR A 127 -1.91 -0.09 22.40
C TYR A 127 -0.48 -0.20 21.86
N THR A 128 0.50 -0.01 22.73
CA THR A 128 1.91 -0.29 22.44
C THR A 128 2.45 -1.19 23.53
N GLY A 129 2.73 -2.43 23.20
CA GLY A 129 3.24 -3.43 24.13
C GLY A 129 4.62 -3.03 24.68
N VAL A 130 4.84 -3.32 25.96
CA VAL A 130 6.06 -2.92 26.68
C VAL A 130 7.33 -3.53 26.10
N ASN A 131 7.22 -4.66 25.42
CA ASN A 131 8.32 -5.39 24.78
C ASN A 131 8.40 -5.15 23.25
N CYS A 132 7.63 -4.21 22.68
CA CYS A 132 7.93 -3.72 21.34
C CYS A 132 9.32 -3.11 21.32
N THR A 133 10.01 -3.19 20.20
CA THR A 133 11.38 -2.68 20.06
C THR A 133 11.40 -1.14 20.07
N ASP A 134 12.34 -0.56 20.79
CA ASP A 134 12.51 0.89 20.91
C ASP A 134 13.17 1.52 19.64
N TRP A 135 12.90 2.79 19.35
CA TRP A 135 11.90 3.67 19.99
C TRP A 135 10.48 3.26 19.53
N LYS A 136 9.55 3.23 20.47
CA LYS A 136 8.16 2.85 20.23
C LYS A 136 7.20 3.82 20.93
N GLY A 137 6.01 3.99 20.37
CA GLY A 137 4.97 4.82 20.97
C GLY A 137 3.76 5.00 20.07
N HIS A 138 2.78 5.76 20.58
CA HIS A 138 1.60 6.14 19.82
C HIS A 138 1.14 7.55 20.23
N LEU A 139 0.43 8.22 19.32
CA LEU A 139 -0.23 9.50 19.51
C LEU A 139 -1.67 9.41 19.02
N ASN A 140 -2.60 9.97 19.77
CA ASN A 140 -4.03 9.88 19.49
C ASN A 140 -4.71 11.25 19.41
N GLY A 141 -5.81 11.28 18.66
CA GLY A 141 -6.81 12.34 18.66
C GLY A 141 -8.16 11.77 18.25
N LEU A 142 -9.22 12.55 18.38
CA LEU A 142 -10.59 12.07 18.13
C LEU A 142 -10.77 11.38 16.77
N ILE A 143 -9.99 11.79 15.77
CA ILE A 143 -10.13 11.35 14.38
C ILE A 143 -8.87 10.63 13.85
N TYR A 144 -7.86 10.38 14.68
CA TYR A 144 -6.65 9.69 14.26
C TYR A 144 -5.98 8.88 15.38
N SER A 145 -5.23 7.88 14.98
CA SER A 145 -4.26 7.15 15.78
C SER A 145 -2.98 6.99 14.96
N ILE A 146 -1.84 7.41 15.52
CA ILE A 146 -0.51 7.31 14.93
C ILE A 146 0.32 6.43 15.84
N GLN A 147 0.99 5.43 15.29
CA GLN A 147 1.81 4.50 16.06
C GLN A 147 3.08 4.12 15.30
N GLY A 148 4.10 3.73 16.06
CA GLY A 148 5.35 3.24 15.49
C GLY A 148 6.24 2.55 16.49
N ASN A 149 7.16 1.74 15.98
CA ASN A 149 8.19 1.03 16.73
C ASN A 149 9.45 0.86 15.87
N ILE A 150 10.59 0.59 16.50
CA ILE A 150 11.95 0.62 15.90
C ILE A 150 12.24 1.96 15.22
N LEU A 151 11.69 3.04 15.72
CA LEU A 151 11.87 4.35 15.14
C LEU A 151 13.13 5.05 15.65
N LEU A 152 13.60 6.00 14.85
CA LEU A 152 14.70 6.90 15.21
C LEU A 152 14.42 7.68 16.51
N GLY A 153 13.12 7.94 16.81
CA GLY A 153 12.69 8.62 18.00
C GLY A 153 11.26 9.16 17.89
N PRO A 154 10.76 9.82 18.97
CA PRO A 154 9.39 10.34 19.02
C PRO A 154 9.10 11.38 17.93
N GLN A 155 10.12 12.12 17.46
CA GLN A 155 9.98 13.18 16.46
C GLN A 155 9.37 12.67 15.14
N ILE A 156 9.46 11.36 14.86
CA ILE A 156 8.85 10.76 13.65
C ILE A 156 7.32 10.86 13.76
N LEU A 157 6.75 10.40 14.88
CA LEU A 157 5.30 10.48 15.11
C LEU A 157 4.83 11.91 15.33
N ASP A 158 5.61 12.75 16.01
CA ASP A 158 5.30 14.16 16.21
C ASP A 158 5.20 14.91 14.88
N SER A 159 6.12 14.64 13.95
CA SER A 159 6.11 15.23 12.60
C SER A 159 4.92 14.74 11.78
N MET A 160 4.59 13.43 11.84
CA MET A 160 3.40 12.88 11.21
C MET A 160 2.13 13.58 11.72
N LYS A 161 1.99 13.71 13.04
CA LYS A 161 0.86 14.40 13.69
C LYS A 161 0.77 15.86 13.25
N ALA A 162 1.88 16.59 13.33
CA ALA A 162 1.91 18.00 12.97
C ALA A 162 1.47 18.23 11.53
N ARG A 163 1.99 17.43 10.60
CA ARG A 163 1.60 17.51 9.19
C ARG A 163 0.15 17.10 8.95
N PHE A 164 -0.32 16.02 9.57
CA PHE A 164 -1.72 15.60 9.47
C PHE A 164 -2.70 16.70 9.88
N LEU A 165 -2.42 17.35 11.00
CA LEU A 165 -3.30 18.38 11.57
C LEU A 165 -3.23 19.72 10.82
N ASN A 166 -2.06 20.10 10.30
CA ASN A 166 -1.84 21.38 9.64
C ASN A 166 -2.10 21.36 8.12
N THR A 167 -2.29 20.20 7.53
CA THR A 167 -2.60 20.07 6.10
C THR A 167 -4.09 20.33 5.87
N THR A 168 -4.37 21.25 4.94
CA THR A 168 -5.71 21.46 4.39
C THR A 168 -5.98 20.51 3.24
N GLY A 169 -7.26 20.25 2.93
CA GLY A 169 -7.64 19.38 1.81
C GLY A 169 -8.35 18.11 2.29
N THR A 170 -8.35 17.09 1.43
CA THR A 170 -9.01 15.81 1.64
C THR A 170 -8.31 14.96 2.70
N LEU A 171 -8.97 13.89 3.16
CA LEU A 171 -8.35 12.91 4.05
C LEU A 171 -7.07 12.31 3.42
N ALA A 172 -7.07 12.08 2.11
CA ALA A 172 -5.92 11.58 1.37
C ALA A 172 -4.73 12.56 1.41
N ASP A 173 -4.97 13.87 1.22
CA ASP A 173 -3.93 14.90 1.33
C ASP A 173 -3.28 14.92 2.72
N LYS A 174 -4.10 14.85 3.76
CA LYS A 174 -3.63 14.84 5.16
C LYS A 174 -2.81 13.60 5.48
N LEU A 175 -3.24 12.42 5.01
CA LEU A 175 -2.53 11.16 5.22
C LEU A 175 -1.20 11.11 4.46
N MET A 176 -1.18 11.56 3.20
CA MET A 176 0.06 11.66 2.43
C MET A 176 1.05 12.63 3.07
N SER A 177 0.56 13.78 3.51
CA SER A 177 1.38 14.77 4.22
C SER A 177 1.93 14.20 5.54
N ALA A 178 1.16 13.41 6.28
CA ALA A 178 1.64 12.72 7.48
C ALA A 178 2.84 11.82 7.16
N LEU A 179 2.77 10.99 6.11
CA LEU A 179 3.89 10.16 5.68
C LEU A 179 5.12 10.99 5.29
N GLN A 180 4.93 12.11 4.58
CA GLN A 180 6.03 13.04 4.28
C GLN A 180 6.68 13.62 5.55
N GLY A 181 5.94 13.70 6.66
CA GLY A 181 6.48 14.06 7.96
C GLY A 181 7.45 13.04 8.54
N ALA A 182 7.26 11.79 8.23
CA ALA A 182 8.12 10.68 8.66
C ALA A 182 9.26 10.36 7.67
N LYS A 183 9.32 11.06 6.53
CA LYS A 183 10.34 10.82 5.50
C LYS A 183 11.71 11.37 5.94
N VAL A 184 12.37 10.64 6.81
CA VAL A 184 13.72 10.92 7.32
C VAL A 184 14.54 9.65 7.15
N ILE A 185 15.80 9.77 6.71
CA ILE A 185 16.70 8.60 6.60
C ILE A 185 16.79 7.91 7.97
N GLY A 186 16.48 6.61 7.97
CA GLY A 186 16.42 5.81 9.20
C GLY A 186 15.23 6.12 10.10
N ALA A 187 14.13 6.69 9.59
CA ALA A 187 12.90 6.82 10.37
C ALA A 187 12.51 5.47 10.98
N ASP A 188 12.52 4.41 10.17
CA ASP A 188 12.69 3.04 10.62
C ASP A 188 14.21 2.76 10.67
N THR A 189 14.75 2.52 11.86
CA THR A 189 16.21 2.48 12.06
C THR A 189 16.92 1.37 11.27
N ARG A 190 16.21 0.33 10.87
CA ARG A 190 16.72 -0.75 10.01
C ARG A 190 17.05 -0.26 8.60
N CYS A 191 16.42 0.82 8.16
CA CYS A 191 16.64 1.40 6.84
C CYS A 191 17.76 2.46 6.79
N THR A 192 18.45 2.73 7.89
CA THR A 192 19.54 3.72 7.94
C THR A 192 20.65 3.43 6.91
N SER A 193 21.12 2.18 6.82
CA SER A 193 22.13 1.76 5.85
C SER A 193 21.65 1.78 4.40
N ARG A 194 20.35 1.80 4.17
CA ARG A 194 19.74 1.92 2.85
C ARG A 194 19.58 3.36 2.39
N LEU A 195 19.84 4.34 3.26
CA LEU A 195 19.66 5.78 3.02
C LEU A 195 18.19 6.16 2.70
N THR A 196 17.24 5.45 3.29
CA THR A 196 15.80 5.68 3.13
C THR A 196 15.10 5.72 4.47
N SER A 197 13.86 6.23 4.51
CA SER A 197 13.01 6.19 5.71
C SER A 197 12.48 4.78 5.98
N SER A 198 12.26 4.02 4.90
CA SER A 198 11.59 2.71 4.84
C SER A 198 11.91 2.03 3.50
N ILE A 199 11.31 0.87 3.20
CA ILE A 199 11.39 0.23 1.87
C ILE A 199 10.03 -0.02 1.23
N SER A 200 8.95 0.06 2.00
CA SER A 200 7.59 -0.05 1.52
C SER A 200 6.72 1.05 2.11
N ALA A 201 5.67 1.47 1.42
CA ALA A 201 4.72 2.46 1.88
C ALA A 201 3.35 2.25 1.24
N PHE A 202 2.29 2.67 1.91
CA PHE A 202 0.93 2.59 1.38
C PHE A 202 0.08 3.79 1.81
N LEU A 203 -0.97 4.07 1.02
CA LEU A 203 -1.99 5.08 1.28
C LEU A 203 -3.34 4.55 0.81
N ARG A 204 -4.31 4.47 1.72
CA ARG A 204 -5.66 3.97 1.46
C ARG A 204 -6.69 4.97 1.97
N VAL A 205 -7.71 5.22 1.17
CA VAL A 205 -8.91 5.95 1.61
C VAL A 205 -10.12 5.24 1.04
N ALA A 206 -11.08 4.94 1.90
CA ALA A 206 -12.36 4.39 1.50
C ALA A 206 -13.49 5.39 1.76
N LYS A 207 -14.40 5.49 0.80
CA LYS A 207 -15.68 6.19 0.94
C LYS A 207 -16.69 5.31 1.68
N PRO A 208 -17.74 5.89 2.29
CA PRO A 208 -18.72 5.12 3.04
C PRO A 208 -19.36 3.97 2.27
N ASN A 209 -19.52 4.12 0.96
CA ASN A 209 -20.17 3.15 0.09
C ASN A 209 -19.22 2.22 -0.67
N ASP A 210 -17.92 2.30 -0.41
CA ASP A 210 -16.95 1.38 -1.02
C ASP A 210 -17.18 -0.06 -0.51
N PRO A 211 -16.82 -1.07 -1.31
CA PRO A 211 -16.90 -2.46 -0.88
C PRO A 211 -16.00 -2.74 0.34
N GLN A 212 -16.45 -3.60 1.28
CA GLN A 212 -15.71 -3.92 2.51
C GLN A 212 -14.30 -4.50 2.28
N ASN A 213 -14.06 -5.12 1.14
CA ASN A 213 -12.75 -5.70 0.78
C ASN A 213 -12.12 -4.99 -0.43
N GLY A 214 -12.54 -3.75 -0.72
CA GLY A 214 -12.13 -3.00 -1.90
C GLY A 214 -12.81 -3.46 -3.21
N PRO A 215 -12.51 -2.83 -4.32
CA PRO A 215 -11.55 -1.72 -4.42
C PRO A 215 -12.02 -0.47 -3.64
N TYR A 216 -11.08 0.24 -3.02
CA TYR A 216 -11.34 1.50 -2.32
C TYR A 216 -11.21 2.69 -3.26
N TYR A 217 -11.77 3.83 -2.86
CA TYR A 217 -11.66 5.11 -3.56
C TYR A 217 -10.21 5.48 -3.89
N LEU A 218 -9.30 5.22 -2.96
CA LEU A 218 -7.85 5.34 -3.14
C LEU A 218 -7.18 4.12 -2.50
N ASP A 219 -6.36 3.40 -3.25
CA ASP A 219 -5.60 2.25 -2.75
C ASP A 219 -4.23 2.20 -3.46
N LEU A 220 -3.25 2.89 -2.89
CA LEU A 220 -1.90 2.99 -3.43
C LEU A 220 -0.92 2.20 -2.55
N ASN A 221 -0.05 1.44 -3.19
CA ASN A 221 0.93 0.60 -2.52
C ASN A 221 2.27 0.59 -3.25
N VAL A 222 3.33 0.88 -2.51
CA VAL A 222 4.72 0.69 -2.92
C VAL A 222 5.26 -0.47 -2.10
N ASN A 223 5.29 -1.66 -2.70
CA ASN A 223 5.58 -2.91 -1.98
C ASN A 223 7.04 -3.02 -1.54
N ASN A 224 7.98 -2.52 -2.34
CA ASN A 224 9.41 -2.51 -2.03
C ASN A 224 10.15 -1.53 -2.94
N THR A 225 11.21 -0.87 -2.43
CA THR A 225 12.09 -0.01 -3.21
C THR A 225 13.55 -0.44 -3.07
N PRO A 226 14.42 -0.22 -4.09
CA PRO A 226 15.85 -0.42 -3.97
C PRO A 226 16.48 0.58 -2.99
N ALA A 227 17.72 0.30 -2.55
CA ALA A 227 18.48 1.21 -1.69
C ALA A 227 18.63 2.60 -2.36
N GLY A 228 18.55 3.66 -1.57
CA GLY A 228 18.62 5.04 -2.04
C GLY A 228 17.30 5.57 -2.65
N HIS A 229 16.26 4.75 -2.75
CA HIS A 229 14.94 5.16 -3.26
C HIS A 229 13.91 5.06 -2.14
N ASP A 230 13.47 6.20 -1.64
CA ASP A 230 12.50 6.24 -0.54
C ASP A 230 11.09 5.88 -1.07
N PRO A 231 10.38 4.91 -0.46
CA PRO A 231 9.07 4.49 -0.93
C PRO A 231 8.00 5.58 -0.75
N ILE A 232 8.20 6.54 0.17
CA ILE A 232 7.27 7.66 0.36
C ILE A 232 7.35 8.62 -0.85
N ASP A 233 8.51 8.79 -1.49
CA ASP A 233 8.61 9.55 -2.74
C ASP A 233 7.88 8.84 -3.87
N SER A 234 8.09 7.54 -4.01
CA SER A 234 7.38 6.74 -5.00
C SER A 234 5.86 6.79 -4.79
N LEU A 235 5.43 6.72 -3.52
CA LEU A 235 4.01 6.82 -3.17
C LEU A 235 3.45 8.21 -3.46
N GLN A 236 4.22 9.29 -3.23
CA GLN A 236 3.83 10.66 -3.57
C GLN A 236 3.61 10.83 -5.08
N ILE A 237 4.47 10.22 -5.90
CA ILE A 237 4.31 10.21 -7.35
C ILE A 237 3.00 9.50 -7.74
N LEU A 238 2.74 8.31 -7.19
CA LEU A 238 1.48 7.59 -7.42
C LEU A 238 0.27 8.43 -7.00
N TYR A 239 0.36 9.13 -5.88
CA TYR A 239 -0.70 10.00 -5.39
C TYR A 239 -0.93 11.21 -6.30
N ASN A 240 0.13 11.88 -6.75
CA ASN A 240 0.03 12.99 -7.70
C ASN A 240 -0.59 12.55 -9.03
N ASN A 241 -0.21 11.39 -9.53
CA ASN A 241 -0.79 10.82 -10.74
C ASN A 241 -2.27 10.47 -10.56
N TRP A 242 -2.63 9.92 -9.41
CA TRP A 242 -4.03 9.69 -9.08
C TRP A 242 -4.84 11.00 -9.05
N LEU A 243 -4.30 12.09 -8.46
CA LEU A 243 -4.93 13.42 -8.48
C LEU A 243 -5.09 13.97 -9.89
N ALA A 244 -4.07 13.82 -10.74
CA ALA A 244 -4.06 14.37 -12.11
C ALA A 244 -4.97 13.59 -13.07
N THR A 245 -5.13 12.28 -12.87
CA THR A 245 -5.83 11.40 -13.80
C THR A 245 -7.19 10.88 -13.27
N GLY A 246 -7.48 11.14 -11.99
CA GLY A 246 -8.70 10.66 -11.34
C GLY A 246 -8.72 9.16 -11.03
N THR A 247 -7.83 8.35 -11.58
CA THR A 247 -7.68 6.93 -11.19
C THR A 247 -6.47 6.27 -11.86
N ILE A 248 -5.48 5.82 -11.09
CA ILE A 248 -4.61 4.70 -11.48
C ILE A 248 -5.17 3.46 -10.79
N ASN A 249 -5.84 2.58 -11.53
CA ASN A 249 -6.27 1.30 -10.99
C ASN A 249 -5.11 0.30 -11.08
N TYR A 250 -4.66 -0.19 -9.95
CA TYR A 250 -3.72 -1.30 -9.85
C TYR A 250 -4.49 -2.60 -9.62
N SER A 251 -4.36 -3.57 -10.52
CA SER A 251 -4.78 -4.94 -10.23
C SER A 251 -3.59 -5.69 -9.64
N GLY A 252 -3.75 -6.35 -8.52
CA GLY A 252 -2.69 -7.13 -7.84
C GLY A 252 -2.20 -8.36 -8.61
N ILE A 253 -2.54 -8.49 -9.89
CA ILE A 253 -2.05 -9.54 -10.78
C ILE A 253 -0.66 -9.16 -11.26
N ILE A 254 0.34 -10.01 -11.04
CA ILE A 254 1.70 -9.82 -11.54
C ILE A 254 1.77 -10.35 -12.99
N PRO A 255 1.91 -9.44 -13.99
CA PRO A 255 2.01 -9.85 -15.39
C PRO A 255 3.33 -10.59 -15.66
N GLN A 256 3.29 -11.56 -16.57
CA GLN A 256 4.46 -12.31 -17.01
C GLN A 256 5.37 -11.51 -17.97
N LYS A 257 4.85 -10.45 -18.57
CA LYS A 257 5.54 -9.60 -19.55
C LYS A 257 5.00 -8.19 -19.54
N TYR A 258 5.80 -7.25 -20.00
CA TYR A 258 5.33 -5.90 -20.32
C TYR A 258 4.30 -5.90 -21.44
N SER A 259 3.30 -5.03 -21.35
CA SER A 259 2.31 -4.83 -22.42
C SER A 259 1.81 -3.39 -22.42
N LEU A 260 1.55 -2.83 -23.59
CA LEU A 260 0.78 -1.59 -23.74
C LEU A 260 -0.49 -1.92 -24.52
N TYR A 261 -1.64 -1.66 -23.92
CA TYR A 261 -2.93 -1.95 -24.54
C TYR A 261 -3.46 -0.75 -25.32
N GLN A 262 -4.36 -1.04 -26.27
CA GLN A 262 -5.10 -0.01 -26.96
C GLN A 262 -5.99 0.75 -25.97
N ASN A 263 -5.95 2.09 -26.03
CA ASN A 263 -6.83 2.93 -25.21
C ASN A 263 -8.30 2.67 -25.54
N TYR A 264 -9.14 2.76 -24.51
CA TYR A 264 -10.59 2.59 -24.67
C TYR A 264 -11.35 3.64 -23.85
N PRO A 265 -12.36 4.30 -24.45
CA PRO A 265 -12.75 4.22 -25.86
C PRO A 265 -11.68 4.77 -26.81
N ASN A 266 -11.73 4.36 -28.09
CA ASN A 266 -10.94 4.93 -29.19
C ASN A 266 -11.74 4.78 -30.49
N PRO A 267 -12.19 5.86 -31.18
CA PRO A 267 -12.01 7.28 -30.81
C PRO A 267 -12.68 7.67 -29.48
N PHE A 268 -12.29 8.83 -28.88
CA PHE A 268 -12.80 9.28 -27.58
C PHE A 268 -13.05 10.80 -27.52
N ASN A 269 -13.88 11.22 -26.54
CA ASN A 269 -14.25 12.61 -26.27
C ASN A 269 -14.61 12.82 -24.79
N PRO A 270 -13.95 13.64 -24.01
CA PRO A 270 -12.53 13.97 -24.15
C PRO A 270 -11.63 12.96 -23.41
N VAL A 271 -12.23 11.96 -22.71
CA VAL A 271 -11.51 11.04 -21.79
C VAL A 271 -11.40 9.64 -22.37
N THR A 272 -10.23 9.03 -22.20
CA THR A 272 -9.97 7.61 -22.51
C THR A 272 -9.11 6.96 -21.43
N THR A 273 -9.16 5.64 -21.33
CA THR A 273 -8.30 4.86 -20.43
C THR A 273 -7.19 4.16 -21.20
N ILE A 274 -5.94 4.36 -20.78
CA ILE A 274 -4.75 3.66 -21.28
C ILE A 274 -4.38 2.60 -20.25
N LYS A 275 -4.26 1.33 -20.68
CA LYS A 275 -3.84 0.22 -19.84
C LYS A 275 -2.45 -0.26 -20.24
N PHE A 276 -1.67 -0.69 -19.24
CA PHE A 276 -0.34 -1.27 -19.45
C PHE A 276 0.06 -2.22 -18.33
N ASP A 277 0.94 -3.16 -18.65
CA ASP A 277 1.47 -4.15 -17.73
C ASP A 277 2.97 -3.94 -17.53
N ILE A 278 3.41 -4.08 -16.28
CA ILE A 278 4.81 -4.02 -15.85
C ILE A 278 5.14 -5.37 -15.21
N SER A 279 6.13 -6.10 -15.73
CA SER A 279 6.51 -7.43 -15.24
C SER A 279 7.61 -7.45 -14.20
N GLU A 280 8.40 -6.38 -14.12
CA GLU A 280 9.47 -6.22 -13.13
C GLU A 280 9.57 -4.76 -12.70
N LEU A 281 10.22 -4.49 -11.58
CA LEU A 281 10.44 -3.12 -11.09
C LEU A 281 11.20 -2.31 -12.14
N SER A 282 10.58 -1.24 -12.66
CA SER A 282 11.11 -0.46 -13.78
C SER A 282 10.76 1.01 -13.68
N ARG A 283 11.62 1.86 -14.25
CA ARG A 283 11.25 3.24 -14.52
C ARG A 283 10.35 3.30 -15.76
N VAL A 284 9.26 4.02 -15.66
CA VAL A 284 8.25 4.08 -16.71
C VAL A 284 8.00 5.51 -17.15
N ASN A 285 8.04 5.73 -18.46
CA ASN A 285 7.57 6.96 -19.11
C ASN A 285 6.35 6.61 -19.95
N LEU A 286 5.28 7.40 -19.85
CA LEU A 286 4.13 7.36 -20.73
C LEU A 286 3.91 8.75 -21.30
N VAL A 287 4.14 8.90 -22.59
CA VAL A 287 4.18 10.20 -23.27
C VAL A 287 3.28 10.20 -24.51
N VAL A 288 2.55 11.29 -24.70
CA VAL A 288 1.69 11.53 -25.86
C VAL A 288 2.41 12.43 -26.87
N TYR A 289 2.41 12.02 -28.11
CA TYR A 289 3.01 12.72 -29.26
C TYR A 289 1.96 13.06 -30.29
N ASN A 290 2.17 14.14 -31.05
CA ASN A 290 1.45 14.39 -32.30
C ASN A 290 1.99 13.50 -33.43
N ILE A 291 1.35 13.60 -34.62
CA ILE A 291 1.75 12.81 -35.79
C ILE A 291 3.13 13.23 -36.35
N LEU A 292 3.65 14.40 -35.97
CA LEU A 292 4.98 14.89 -36.34
C LEU A 292 6.07 14.39 -35.39
N GLY A 293 5.69 13.64 -34.32
CA GLY A 293 6.61 13.12 -33.29
C GLY A 293 7.00 14.15 -32.20
N SER A 294 6.33 15.32 -32.19
CA SER A 294 6.51 16.30 -31.12
C SER A 294 5.78 15.81 -29.85
N GLU A 295 6.44 15.91 -28.70
CA GLU A 295 5.87 15.63 -27.41
C GLU A 295 4.80 16.67 -27.06
N ILE A 296 3.61 16.20 -26.67
CA ILE A 296 2.45 17.04 -26.35
C ILE A 296 2.13 16.99 -24.86
N VAL A 297 2.10 15.79 -24.27
CA VAL A 297 1.79 15.59 -22.86
C VAL A 297 2.67 14.46 -22.31
N VAL A 298 3.29 14.69 -21.16
CA VAL A 298 3.94 13.65 -20.37
C VAL A 298 2.94 13.20 -19.30
N ILE A 299 2.49 11.96 -19.40
CA ILE A 299 1.55 11.36 -18.43
C ILE A 299 2.33 10.75 -17.27
N LEU A 300 3.44 10.03 -17.54
CA LEU A 300 4.36 9.47 -16.58
C LEU A 300 5.78 9.87 -16.96
N ASN A 301 6.60 10.31 -16.01
CA ASN A 301 7.92 10.90 -16.27
C ASN A 301 9.05 10.18 -15.50
N GLY A 302 9.34 8.93 -15.89
CA GLY A 302 10.45 8.17 -15.31
C GLY A 302 10.21 7.70 -13.88
N GLU A 303 8.97 7.44 -13.55
CA GLU A 303 8.54 6.98 -12.23
C GLU A 303 8.78 5.47 -12.07
N TRP A 304 9.03 5.02 -10.83
CA TRP A 304 9.19 3.62 -10.52
C TRP A 304 7.86 2.90 -10.40
N PHE A 305 7.67 1.86 -11.19
CA PHE A 305 6.51 0.97 -11.14
C PHE A 305 6.93 -0.44 -10.75
N HIS A 306 6.20 -1.02 -9.80
CA HIS A 306 6.32 -2.42 -9.43
C HIS A 306 5.65 -3.33 -10.48
N PRO A 307 5.95 -4.66 -10.48
CA PRO A 307 5.19 -5.61 -11.27
C PRO A 307 3.70 -5.48 -11.00
N GLY A 308 2.89 -5.29 -12.04
CA GLY A 308 1.46 -5.08 -11.92
C GLY A 308 0.79 -4.66 -13.21
N ALA A 309 -0.54 -4.75 -13.26
CA ALA A 309 -1.35 -4.23 -14.35
C ALA A 309 -1.93 -2.87 -13.93
N TYR A 310 -1.72 -1.87 -14.76
CA TYR A 310 -2.03 -0.47 -14.51
C TYR A 310 -3.00 0.09 -15.52
N SER A 311 -3.79 1.07 -15.10
CA SER A 311 -4.61 1.86 -16.01
C SER A 311 -4.57 3.34 -15.63
N VAL A 312 -4.49 4.20 -16.63
CA VAL A 312 -4.43 5.67 -16.49
C VAL A 312 -5.54 6.28 -17.34
N ASN A 313 -6.33 7.16 -16.76
CA ASN A 313 -7.28 7.98 -17.51
C ASN A 313 -6.56 9.18 -18.11
N PHE A 314 -6.75 9.39 -19.38
CA PHE A 314 -6.19 10.51 -20.13
C PHE A 314 -7.31 11.45 -20.59
N ASP A 315 -7.22 12.71 -20.16
CA ASP A 315 -8.12 13.78 -20.55
C ASP A 315 -7.48 14.64 -21.66
N ALA A 316 -8.06 14.60 -22.83
CA ALA A 316 -7.64 15.38 -24.00
C ALA A 316 -8.44 16.68 -24.19
N SER A 317 -9.09 17.21 -23.15
CA SER A 317 -9.91 18.44 -23.25
C SER A 317 -9.14 19.61 -23.84
N ASN A 318 -7.83 19.68 -23.64
CA ASN A 318 -6.94 20.72 -24.15
C ASN A 318 -6.34 20.42 -25.55
N LEU A 319 -6.63 19.22 -26.12
CA LEU A 319 -6.12 18.82 -27.42
C LEU A 319 -7.17 19.07 -28.52
N SER A 320 -6.73 19.35 -29.73
CA SER A 320 -7.61 19.43 -30.92
C SER A 320 -8.04 18.02 -31.36
N SER A 321 -9.18 17.92 -32.05
CA SER A 321 -9.54 16.68 -32.77
C SER A 321 -8.41 16.26 -33.68
N GLY A 322 -8.03 14.97 -33.63
CA GLY A 322 -6.90 14.50 -34.44
C GLY A 322 -6.38 13.14 -33.94
N VAL A 323 -5.34 12.66 -34.63
CA VAL A 323 -4.64 11.43 -34.29
C VAL A 323 -3.39 11.78 -33.50
N TYR A 324 -3.22 11.05 -32.37
CA TYR A 324 -2.07 11.14 -31.49
C TYR A 324 -1.45 9.76 -31.30
N ILE A 325 -0.23 9.70 -30.79
CA ILE A 325 0.51 8.48 -30.50
C ILE A 325 0.90 8.55 -29.03
N TYR A 326 0.52 7.57 -28.24
CA TYR A 326 1.09 7.42 -26.90
C TYR A 326 2.11 6.29 -26.89
N LYS A 327 3.18 6.49 -26.11
CA LYS A 327 4.31 5.59 -26.05
C LYS A 327 4.64 5.28 -24.60
N LEU A 328 4.72 3.97 -24.28
CA LEU A 328 5.25 3.47 -23.04
C LEU A 328 6.72 3.10 -23.23
N ILE A 329 7.57 3.61 -22.37
CA ILE A 329 9.03 3.34 -22.37
C ILE A 329 9.41 2.96 -20.94
N SER A 330 10.03 1.80 -20.78
CA SER A 330 10.70 1.38 -19.54
C SER A 330 12.13 0.94 -19.84
N ASP A 331 12.86 0.52 -18.80
CA ASP A 331 14.27 0.10 -18.93
C ASP A 331 14.46 -0.98 -19.99
N ASN A 332 13.52 -1.95 -20.08
CA ASN A 332 13.62 -3.12 -20.96
C ASN A 332 12.45 -3.23 -21.96
N PHE A 333 11.58 -2.21 -22.04
CA PHE A 333 10.38 -2.30 -22.90
C PHE A 333 10.04 -0.96 -23.54
N LYS A 334 9.58 -1.02 -24.79
CA LYS A 334 9.06 0.12 -25.52
C LYS A 334 7.96 -0.32 -26.46
N ASP A 335 6.79 0.29 -26.34
CA ASP A 335 5.66 0.09 -27.25
C ASP A 335 4.91 1.41 -27.48
N ALA A 336 4.19 1.51 -28.60
CA ALA A 336 3.41 2.68 -28.96
C ALA A 336 2.07 2.31 -29.61
N LYS A 337 1.02 3.08 -29.31
CA LYS A 337 -0.32 2.92 -29.86
C LYS A 337 -0.84 4.24 -30.39
N LYS A 338 -1.76 4.17 -31.35
CA LYS A 338 -2.47 5.34 -31.88
C LYS A 338 -3.78 5.55 -31.14
N MET A 339 -4.15 6.80 -30.93
CA MET A 339 -5.46 7.20 -30.40
C MET A 339 -6.05 8.32 -31.23
N ALA A 340 -7.37 8.41 -31.30
CA ALA A 340 -8.10 9.43 -32.02
C ALA A 340 -8.99 10.26 -31.09
N VAL A 341 -8.75 11.56 -31.01
CA VAL A 341 -9.58 12.53 -30.28
C VAL A 341 -10.64 13.07 -31.22
N ILE A 342 -11.88 13.08 -30.79
CA ILE A 342 -13.04 13.67 -31.49
C ILE A 342 -13.68 14.68 -30.54
N LYS A 343 -13.86 15.90 -30.98
CA LYS A 343 -14.62 16.96 -30.28
C LYS A 343 -15.91 17.25 -30.97
#